data_ed1a0b452a53ea718f27eebbc1ab3d18
#
_entry.id   ed1a0b452a53ea718f27eebbc1ab3d18
#
_cell.length_a   1.000
_cell.length_b   1.000
_cell.length_c   1.000
_cell.angle_alpha   90.00
_cell.angle_beta   90.00
_cell.angle_gamma   90.00
#
_symmetry.space_group_name_H-M   'P 1'
#
loop_
_entity.id
_entity.type
_entity.pdbx_description
1 polymer ?
#
loop_
_entity_poly.entity_id
_entity_poly.type
_entity_poly.pdbx_seq_one_letter_code
_entity_poly.pdbx_strand_id
1 'polypeptide(L)'
;CEVCGGTELIPEKDILDVWWESGVSHTSVCRHRAEADGLTFPADMYLEGSDQHRGWFQSSLLTSIGAYGVPPYRSVMHCGFTVDEEGRKMSKSLGNGIDPEEMCNKFGADVLRLWVSSCDYSQDVSISENILKQVSDAYRRFRNTFRFLLGNLNDFTPDDFVGDWDALEPLDQWAMVRLSQLLADVEAAYESYRFNSVYRALYDYVNDISAVYMDVTKDRLYAEAPASPRRRAVQTVLMNILEVLVRVMAPILSFTTDEVWECYPPAFRDIEGREASVQLAGWP
;
A
#
# COMPACT_ATOMS: atom_id res chain seq x y z
N CYS A 1 42.74 17.87 22.72
CA CYS A 1 42.96 17.18 21.44
C CYS A 1 43.50 15.79 21.72
N GLU A 2 42.81 14.77 21.28
CA GLU A 2 43.18 13.35 21.48
C GLU A 2 44.50 12.97 20.78
N VAL A 3 44.87 13.70 19.70
CA VAL A 3 46.08 13.43 18.92
C VAL A 3 47.35 14.06 19.54
N CYS A 4 47.25 15.29 20.05
CA CYS A 4 48.43 16.03 20.52
C CYS A 4 48.36 16.39 22.00
N GLY A 5 47.28 16.09 22.73
CA GLY A 5 47.10 16.46 24.14
C GLY A 5 46.89 17.96 24.42
N GLY A 6 46.82 18.79 23.39
CA GLY A 6 46.66 20.24 23.56
C GLY A 6 45.29 20.59 24.15
N THR A 7 45.27 21.55 25.06
CA THR A 7 44.06 22.03 25.76
C THR A 7 43.55 23.37 25.25
N GLU A 8 44.37 24.09 24.50
CA GLU A 8 43.98 25.35 23.89
C GLU A 8 43.20 25.06 22.59
N LEU A 9 41.87 25.16 22.67
CA LEU A 9 40.96 25.00 21.54
C LEU A 9 40.36 26.35 21.19
N ILE A 10 40.36 26.71 19.91
CA ILE A 10 39.76 27.94 19.40
C ILE A 10 38.43 27.51 18.77
N PRO A 11 37.26 28.07 19.20
CA PRO A 11 36.01 27.80 18.57
C PRO A 11 36.02 28.22 17.08
N GLU A 12 35.57 27.33 16.20
CA GLU A 12 35.34 27.66 14.80
C GLU A 12 34.13 28.63 14.69
N LYS A 13 34.17 29.52 13.68
CA LYS A 13 33.13 30.50 13.45
C LYS A 13 32.08 30.03 12.44
N ASP A 14 32.43 29.03 11.65
CA ASP A 14 31.50 28.43 10.70
C ASP A 14 30.45 27.63 11.43
N ILE A 15 29.20 27.72 10.94
CA ILE A 15 28.06 27.02 11.50
C ILE A 15 27.79 25.78 10.66
N LEU A 16 27.77 24.62 11.28
CA LEU A 16 27.26 23.40 10.70
C LEU A 16 25.76 23.36 10.95
N ASP A 17 24.94 23.46 9.90
CA ASP A 17 23.50 23.68 9.99
C ASP A 17 22.76 22.95 8.86
N VAL A 18 21.42 22.85 8.95
CA VAL A 18 20.46 22.34 7.97
C VAL A 18 20.87 20.98 7.38
N TRP A 19 21.61 20.96 6.28
CA TRP A 19 22.00 19.70 5.61
C TRP A 19 23.01 18.87 6.40
N TRP A 20 23.79 19.49 7.28
CA TRP A 20 24.64 18.75 8.21
C TRP A 20 23.82 18.04 9.27
N GLU A 21 22.86 18.70 9.89
CA GLU A 21 22.00 18.14 10.93
C GLU A 21 21.15 16.99 10.39
N SER A 22 20.48 17.21 9.26
CA SER A 22 19.73 16.14 8.59
C SER A 22 20.64 15.01 8.09
N GLY A 23 21.84 15.36 7.61
CA GLY A 23 22.83 14.41 7.12
C GLY A 23 23.36 13.45 8.18
N VAL A 24 23.38 13.82 9.47
CA VAL A 24 23.84 12.96 10.57
C VAL A 24 22.69 12.20 11.28
N SER A 25 21.47 12.24 10.76
CA SER A 25 20.32 11.55 11.32
C SER A 25 20.52 10.03 11.43
N HIS A 26 21.30 9.43 10.53
CA HIS A 26 21.68 8.02 10.64
C HIS A 26 22.45 7.69 11.93
N THR A 27 23.23 8.64 12.45
CA THR A 27 23.94 8.49 13.73
C THR A 27 22.99 8.74 14.89
N SER A 28 22.34 9.92 14.92
CA SER A 28 21.51 10.36 16.04
C SER A 28 20.24 9.53 16.22
N VAL A 29 19.71 8.94 15.14
CA VAL A 29 18.50 8.12 15.19
C VAL A 29 18.85 6.64 15.03
N CYS A 30 19.28 6.22 13.83
CA CYS A 30 19.43 4.80 13.55
C CYS A 30 20.47 4.09 14.44
N ARG A 31 21.57 4.75 14.79
CA ARG A 31 22.60 4.14 15.65
C ARG A 31 22.32 4.32 17.14
N HIS A 32 22.06 5.55 17.59
CA HIS A 32 21.87 5.81 19.01
C HIS A 32 20.60 5.21 19.58
N ARG A 33 19.57 5.05 18.76
CA ARG A 33 18.27 4.50 19.18
C ARG A 33 18.04 3.06 18.71
N ALA A 34 19.04 2.44 18.06
CA ALA A 34 18.92 1.09 17.50
C ALA A 34 18.43 0.06 18.53
N GLU A 35 19.08 0.04 19.72
CA GLU A 35 18.75 -0.92 20.75
C GLU A 35 17.40 -0.63 21.43
N ALA A 36 17.07 0.65 21.67
CA ALA A 36 15.85 1.05 22.37
C ALA A 36 14.59 0.93 21.48
N ASP A 37 14.72 1.24 20.20
CA ASP A 37 13.58 1.35 19.28
C ASP A 37 13.58 0.25 18.19
N GLY A 38 14.50 -0.71 18.27
CA GLY A 38 14.62 -1.77 17.26
C GLY A 38 15.02 -1.28 15.86
N LEU A 39 15.68 -0.12 15.76
CA LEU A 39 16.12 0.44 14.49
C LEU A 39 17.39 -0.25 14.00
N THR A 40 17.63 -0.17 12.68
CA THR A 40 18.82 -0.74 12.05
C THR A 40 19.74 0.34 11.49
N PHE A 41 21.05 0.03 11.45
CA PHE A 41 22.05 0.80 10.72
C PHE A 41 22.91 -0.16 9.88
N PRO A 42 23.07 0.06 8.58
CA PRO A 42 22.39 1.07 7.73
C PRO A 42 20.85 0.90 7.74
N ALA A 43 20.13 2.01 7.49
CA ALA A 43 18.68 1.96 7.29
C ALA A 43 18.34 1.10 6.06
N ASP A 44 17.20 0.41 6.08
CA ASP A 44 16.82 -0.44 4.95
C ASP A 44 16.53 0.39 3.69
N MET A 45 15.87 1.55 3.85
CA MET A 45 15.52 2.43 2.74
C MET A 45 15.53 3.90 3.13
N TYR A 46 16.07 4.75 2.24
CA TYR A 46 15.84 6.18 2.22
C TYR A 46 14.84 6.51 1.12
N LEU A 47 13.81 7.31 1.45
CA LEU A 47 12.74 7.71 0.53
C LEU A 47 12.56 9.21 0.55
N GLU A 48 12.77 9.88 -0.59
CA GLU A 48 12.56 11.31 -0.78
C GLU A 48 12.47 11.69 -2.26
N GLY A 49 12.29 12.98 -2.53
CA GLY A 49 12.33 13.53 -3.88
C GLY A 49 13.69 13.44 -4.54
N SER A 50 13.70 13.47 -5.86
CA SER A 50 14.92 13.35 -6.67
C SER A 50 15.94 14.48 -6.45
N ASP A 51 15.50 15.66 -5.96
CA ASP A 51 16.36 16.79 -5.59
C ASP A 51 17.29 16.45 -4.41
N GLN A 52 16.94 15.47 -3.58
CA GLN A 52 17.74 15.04 -2.43
C GLN A 52 19.05 14.33 -2.82
N HIS A 53 19.27 14.02 -4.07
CA HIS A 53 20.59 13.61 -4.57
C HIS A 53 21.67 14.68 -4.34
N ARG A 54 21.27 15.95 -4.23
CA ARG A 54 22.14 17.10 -3.86
C ARG A 54 21.78 17.68 -2.49
N GLY A 55 21.10 16.94 -1.65
CA GLY A 55 20.67 17.35 -0.31
C GLY A 55 20.94 16.25 0.69
N TRP A 56 19.86 15.74 1.30
CA TRP A 56 19.93 14.76 2.39
C TRP A 56 20.63 13.45 2.00
N PHE A 57 20.40 12.91 0.81
CA PHE A 57 21.07 11.67 0.39
C PHE A 57 22.60 11.87 0.31
N GLN A 58 23.05 13.01 -0.24
CA GLN A 58 24.47 13.32 -0.36
C GLN A 58 25.14 13.59 0.98
N SER A 59 24.57 14.46 1.81
CA SER A 59 25.12 14.80 3.13
C SER A 59 25.18 13.58 4.04
N SER A 60 24.12 12.77 4.03
CA SER A 60 24.05 11.54 4.80
C SER A 60 25.08 10.50 4.36
N LEU A 61 25.25 10.32 3.04
CA LEU A 61 26.25 9.40 2.49
C LEU A 61 27.68 9.82 2.88
N LEU A 62 28.02 11.09 2.69
CA LEU A 62 29.37 11.60 2.95
C LEU A 62 29.74 11.53 4.43
N THR A 63 28.83 11.92 5.32
CA THR A 63 29.05 11.84 6.77
C THR A 63 29.15 10.41 7.28
N SER A 64 28.35 9.49 6.76
CA SER A 64 28.41 8.08 7.14
C SER A 64 29.68 7.40 6.65
N ILE A 65 30.07 7.61 5.39
CA ILE A 65 31.32 7.06 4.85
C ILE A 65 32.53 7.62 5.61
N GLY A 66 32.53 8.93 5.89
CA GLY A 66 33.62 9.58 6.64
C GLY A 66 33.75 9.07 8.07
N ALA A 67 32.63 8.82 8.75
CA ALA A 67 32.63 8.38 10.15
C ALA A 67 32.73 6.86 10.33
N TYR A 68 32.15 6.07 9.44
CA TYR A 68 31.96 4.64 9.63
C TYR A 68 32.42 3.75 8.48
N GLY A 69 32.81 4.32 7.34
CA GLY A 69 33.27 3.57 6.16
C GLY A 69 32.16 2.83 5.41
N VAL A 70 30.89 3.04 5.77
CA VAL A 70 29.73 2.36 5.15
C VAL A 70 28.63 3.36 4.79
N PRO A 71 27.81 3.11 3.75
CA PRO A 71 26.62 3.93 3.45
C PRO A 71 25.62 3.90 4.59
N PRO A 72 24.81 4.97 4.79
CA PRO A 72 23.81 5.02 5.86
C PRO A 72 22.52 4.27 5.51
N TYR A 73 22.36 3.80 4.28
CA TYR A 73 21.21 3.12 3.74
C TYR A 73 21.61 1.94 2.85
N ARG A 74 20.71 0.96 2.73
CA ARG A 74 20.86 -0.20 1.84
C ARG A 74 20.26 0.08 0.47
N SER A 75 19.15 0.83 0.44
CA SER A 75 18.45 1.20 -0.79
C SER A 75 17.98 2.65 -0.74
N VAL A 76 17.78 3.24 -1.91
CA VAL A 76 17.22 4.59 -2.09
C VAL A 76 16.05 4.48 -3.05
N MET A 77 14.89 4.97 -2.62
CA MET A 77 13.75 5.22 -3.49
C MET A 77 13.57 6.73 -3.63
N HIS A 78 13.51 7.22 -4.86
CA HIS A 78 13.22 8.63 -5.10
C HIS A 78 11.96 8.81 -5.94
N CYS A 79 11.24 9.90 -5.70
CA CYS A 79 10.07 10.29 -6.47
C CYS A 79 10.31 11.60 -7.23
N GLY A 80 9.53 11.80 -8.28
CA GLY A 80 9.41 13.09 -8.99
C GLY A 80 8.63 14.11 -8.18
N PHE A 81 8.40 15.28 -8.78
CA PHE A 81 7.61 16.33 -8.16
C PHE A 81 6.12 16.17 -8.44
N THR A 82 5.31 16.68 -7.53
CA THR A 82 3.89 16.88 -7.80
C THR A 82 3.72 18.18 -8.58
N VAL A 83 3.01 18.08 -9.70
CA VAL A 83 2.78 19.20 -10.65
C VAL A 83 1.28 19.39 -10.87
N ASP A 84 0.91 20.57 -11.38
CA ASP A 84 -0.48 20.85 -11.78
C ASP A 84 -0.87 20.16 -13.12
N GLU A 85 -2.09 20.34 -13.59
CA GLU A 85 -2.58 19.75 -14.84
C GLU A 85 -1.78 20.21 -16.08
N GLU A 86 -1.14 21.37 -16.02
CA GLU A 86 -0.30 21.91 -17.08
C GLU A 86 1.18 21.48 -16.95
N GLY A 87 1.49 20.63 -15.97
CA GLY A 87 2.86 20.14 -15.73
C GLY A 87 3.76 21.16 -15.05
N ARG A 88 3.22 22.22 -14.44
CA ARG A 88 4.00 23.24 -13.74
C ARG A 88 4.19 22.83 -12.28
N LYS A 89 5.41 23.00 -11.78
CA LYS A 89 5.71 22.78 -10.36
C LYS A 89 4.81 23.64 -9.47
N MET A 90 4.25 23.01 -8.45
CA MET A 90 3.43 23.70 -7.46
C MET A 90 4.26 24.70 -6.66
N SER A 91 3.76 25.93 -6.52
CA SER A 91 4.37 26.95 -5.70
C SER A 91 3.34 27.89 -5.08
N LYS A 92 3.69 28.44 -3.92
CA LYS A 92 2.85 29.43 -3.24
C LYS A 92 2.62 30.68 -4.09
N SER A 93 3.63 31.09 -4.89
CA SER A 93 3.56 32.27 -5.74
C SER A 93 2.63 32.10 -6.94
N LEU A 94 2.44 30.89 -7.44
CA LEU A 94 1.51 30.57 -8.51
C LEU A 94 0.09 30.29 -7.99
N GLY A 95 -0.07 30.03 -6.70
CA GLY A 95 -1.34 29.68 -6.10
C GLY A 95 -1.94 28.37 -6.64
N ASN A 96 -1.12 27.52 -7.25
CA ASN A 96 -1.52 26.22 -7.83
C ASN A 96 -1.28 25.03 -6.89
N GLY A 97 -0.94 25.30 -5.63
CA GLY A 97 -0.76 24.25 -4.61
C GLY A 97 -2.10 23.62 -4.24
N ILE A 98 -2.08 22.30 -4.08
CA ILE A 98 -3.21 21.52 -3.56
C ILE A 98 -2.87 21.13 -2.14
N ASP A 99 -3.78 21.42 -1.20
CA ASP A 99 -3.65 21.00 0.19
C ASP A 99 -4.11 19.54 0.33
N PRO A 100 -3.23 18.63 0.78
CA PRO A 100 -3.60 17.23 0.98
C PRO A 100 -4.73 17.04 1.99
N GLU A 101 -4.80 17.84 3.05
CA GLU A 101 -5.84 17.76 4.07
C GLU A 101 -7.22 18.12 3.47
N GLU A 102 -7.27 19.18 2.67
CA GLU A 102 -8.49 19.56 1.96
C GLU A 102 -8.96 18.45 1.02
N MET A 103 -8.04 17.84 0.28
CA MET A 103 -8.35 16.72 -0.61
C MET A 103 -8.79 15.45 0.16
N CYS A 104 -8.18 15.15 1.29
CA CYS A 104 -8.62 14.07 2.17
C CYS A 104 -10.04 14.32 2.71
N ASN A 105 -10.37 15.55 3.10
CA ASN A 105 -11.70 15.91 3.57
C ASN A 105 -12.75 15.81 2.46
N LYS A 106 -12.38 16.11 1.22
CA LYS A 106 -13.29 16.11 0.07
C LYS A 106 -13.49 14.72 -0.57
N PHE A 107 -12.43 13.96 -0.73
CA PHE A 107 -12.41 12.68 -1.46
C PHE A 107 -12.19 11.47 -0.58
N GLY A 108 -11.63 11.65 0.60
CA GLY A 108 -11.17 10.59 1.48
C GLY A 108 -9.67 10.27 1.29
N ALA A 109 -9.01 9.89 2.38
CA ALA A 109 -7.57 9.59 2.38
C ALA A 109 -7.23 8.41 1.44
N ASP A 110 -8.07 7.38 1.38
CA ASP A 110 -7.85 6.23 0.50
C ASP A 110 -7.88 6.57 -0.99
N VAL A 111 -8.67 7.58 -1.41
CA VAL A 111 -8.66 8.05 -2.80
C VAL A 111 -7.32 8.74 -3.12
N LEU A 112 -6.79 9.55 -2.20
CA LEU A 112 -5.49 10.18 -2.39
C LEU A 112 -4.36 9.14 -2.43
N ARG A 113 -4.40 8.14 -1.54
CA ARG A 113 -3.45 7.00 -1.53
C ARG A 113 -3.54 6.19 -2.82
N LEU A 114 -4.76 5.95 -3.31
CA LEU A 114 -4.98 5.22 -4.56
C LEU A 114 -4.46 6.01 -5.77
N TRP A 115 -4.63 7.35 -5.79
CA TRP A 115 -4.05 8.21 -6.81
C TRP A 115 -2.53 8.08 -6.85
N VAL A 116 -1.84 8.25 -5.74
CA VAL A 116 -0.38 8.10 -5.66
C VAL A 116 0.06 6.72 -6.18
N SER A 117 -0.63 5.67 -5.76
CA SER A 117 -0.32 4.30 -6.17
C SER A 117 -0.62 4.01 -7.64
N SER A 118 -1.52 4.78 -8.27
CA SER A 118 -1.87 4.61 -9.69
C SER A 118 -0.86 5.23 -10.66
N CYS A 119 0.02 6.09 -10.15
CA CYS A 119 0.99 6.85 -10.93
C CYS A 119 2.35 6.16 -10.98
N ASP A 120 3.16 6.51 -11.99
CA ASP A 120 4.60 6.24 -11.98
C ASP A 120 5.30 7.33 -11.18
N TYR A 121 5.52 7.06 -9.91
CA TYR A 121 6.14 8.02 -8.98
C TYR A 121 7.60 8.37 -9.31
N SER A 122 8.27 7.60 -10.17
CA SER A 122 9.64 7.91 -10.61
C SER A 122 9.71 9.14 -11.52
N GLN A 123 8.57 9.59 -12.03
CA GLN A 123 8.40 10.79 -12.85
C GLN A 123 7.63 11.86 -12.08
N ASP A 124 7.53 13.07 -12.64
CA ASP A 124 6.64 14.09 -12.11
C ASP A 124 5.18 13.66 -12.26
N VAL A 125 4.39 13.84 -11.19
CA VAL A 125 3.03 13.34 -11.09
C VAL A 125 2.04 14.50 -11.03
N SER A 126 1.11 14.54 -11.99
CA SER A 126 0.06 15.55 -12.00
C SER A 126 -1.06 15.23 -11.01
N ILE A 127 -1.53 16.26 -10.31
CA ILE A 127 -2.72 16.19 -9.45
C ILE A 127 -3.67 17.34 -9.77
N SER A 128 -4.98 17.01 -9.77
CA SER A 128 -6.08 17.96 -9.82
C SER A 128 -7.34 17.35 -9.24
N GLU A 129 -8.34 18.15 -8.98
CA GLU A 129 -9.66 17.63 -8.60
C GLU A 129 -10.28 16.71 -9.65
N ASN A 130 -10.04 16.98 -10.94
CA ASN A 130 -10.55 16.14 -12.02
C ASN A 130 -9.90 14.77 -12.02
N ILE A 131 -8.60 14.70 -11.81
CA ILE A 131 -7.86 13.43 -11.66
C ILE A 131 -8.40 12.66 -10.46
N LEU A 132 -8.56 13.33 -9.30
CA LEU A 132 -9.07 12.66 -8.09
C LEU A 132 -10.53 12.19 -8.25
N LYS A 133 -11.38 12.88 -9.02
CA LYS A 133 -12.72 12.39 -9.37
C LYS A 133 -12.67 11.09 -10.18
N GLN A 134 -11.76 10.98 -11.15
CA GLN A 134 -11.57 9.75 -11.92
C GLN A 134 -11.08 8.59 -11.04
N VAL A 135 -10.14 8.86 -10.14
CA VAL A 135 -9.66 7.86 -9.18
C VAL A 135 -10.77 7.44 -8.20
N SER A 136 -11.65 8.38 -7.82
CA SER A 136 -12.83 8.07 -6.99
C SER A 136 -13.80 7.09 -7.68
N ASP A 137 -13.87 7.08 -9.01
CA ASP A 137 -14.69 6.10 -9.73
C ASP A 137 -14.07 4.70 -9.65
N ALA A 138 -12.75 4.57 -9.74
CA ALA A 138 -12.04 3.32 -9.51
C ALA A 138 -12.21 2.85 -8.06
N TYR A 139 -12.04 3.75 -7.09
CA TYR A 139 -12.26 3.46 -5.68
C TYR A 139 -13.69 2.93 -5.40
N ARG A 140 -14.72 3.53 -6.00
CA ARG A 140 -16.11 3.06 -5.87
C ARG A 140 -16.29 1.62 -6.39
N ARG A 141 -15.57 1.22 -7.44
CA ARG A 141 -15.60 -0.17 -7.94
C ARG A 141 -15.05 -1.14 -6.91
N PHE A 142 -13.88 -0.83 -6.32
CA PHE A 142 -13.33 -1.64 -5.24
C PHE A 142 -14.29 -1.76 -4.06
N ARG A 143 -14.82 -0.63 -3.58
CA ARG A 143 -15.77 -0.62 -2.47
C ARG A 143 -17.06 -1.41 -2.77
N ASN A 144 -17.59 -1.27 -3.98
CA ASN A 144 -18.78 -2.03 -4.38
C ASN A 144 -18.51 -3.54 -4.47
N THR A 145 -17.31 -3.93 -4.90
CA THR A 145 -16.90 -5.34 -4.90
C THR A 145 -16.85 -5.90 -3.49
N PHE A 146 -16.23 -5.21 -2.53
CA PHE A 146 -16.24 -5.62 -1.13
C PHE A 146 -17.67 -5.73 -0.56
N ARG A 147 -18.54 -4.76 -0.88
CA ARG A 147 -19.96 -4.84 -0.46
C ARG A 147 -20.68 -6.05 -1.03
N PHE A 148 -20.42 -6.40 -2.28
CA PHE A 148 -20.99 -7.59 -2.90
C PHE A 148 -20.48 -8.87 -2.21
N LEU A 149 -19.17 -8.96 -1.97
CA LEU A 149 -18.55 -10.10 -1.31
C LEU A 149 -19.14 -10.30 0.11
N LEU A 150 -19.09 -9.28 0.95
CA LEU A 150 -19.61 -9.32 2.30
C LEU A 150 -21.12 -9.66 2.35
N GLY A 151 -21.91 -9.05 1.46
CA GLY A 151 -23.35 -9.27 1.41
C GLY A 151 -23.75 -10.69 1.05
N ASN A 152 -22.92 -11.43 0.31
CA ASN A 152 -23.18 -12.80 -0.11
C ASN A 152 -22.53 -13.86 0.80
N LEU A 153 -21.80 -13.44 1.83
CA LEU A 153 -21.10 -14.35 2.75
C LEU A 153 -21.74 -14.38 4.16
N ASN A 154 -22.83 -13.66 4.37
CA ASN A 154 -23.41 -13.49 5.71
C ASN A 154 -23.82 -14.79 6.40
N ASP A 155 -24.23 -15.81 5.64
CA ASP A 155 -24.65 -17.15 6.11
C ASP A 155 -23.59 -18.24 5.84
N PHE A 156 -22.37 -17.84 5.47
CA PHE A 156 -21.25 -18.73 5.18
C PHE A 156 -20.39 -18.93 6.43
N THR A 157 -19.98 -20.16 6.69
CA THR A 157 -19.16 -20.52 7.85
C THR A 157 -17.95 -21.34 7.42
N PRO A 158 -16.93 -21.52 8.28
CA PRO A 158 -15.78 -22.37 7.98
C PRO A 158 -16.15 -23.82 7.60
N ASP A 159 -17.25 -24.34 8.14
CA ASP A 159 -17.72 -25.71 7.85
C ASP A 159 -18.34 -25.84 6.44
N ASP A 160 -18.71 -24.72 5.83
CA ASP A 160 -19.31 -24.67 4.50
C ASP A 160 -18.30 -24.66 3.34
N PHE A 161 -16.98 -24.61 3.64
CA PHE A 161 -15.95 -24.57 2.61
C PHE A 161 -15.94 -25.84 1.75
N VAL A 162 -15.99 -25.67 0.45
CA VAL A 162 -15.78 -26.74 -0.54
C VAL A 162 -14.29 -26.89 -0.79
N GLY A 163 -13.68 -27.88 -0.14
CA GLY A 163 -12.23 -28.14 -0.25
C GLY A 163 -11.82 -28.98 -1.45
N ASP A 164 -12.77 -29.68 -2.06
CA ASP A 164 -12.52 -30.52 -3.22
C ASP A 164 -12.55 -29.69 -4.50
N TRP A 165 -11.43 -29.64 -5.23
CA TRP A 165 -11.32 -28.93 -6.51
C TRP A 165 -12.31 -29.43 -7.56
N ASP A 166 -12.53 -30.75 -7.61
CA ASP A 166 -13.41 -31.37 -8.60
C ASP A 166 -14.90 -31.13 -8.30
N ALA A 167 -15.23 -30.68 -7.09
CA ALA A 167 -16.57 -30.27 -6.71
C ALA A 167 -16.88 -28.81 -7.14
N LEU A 168 -15.89 -28.05 -7.54
CA LEU A 168 -16.06 -26.71 -8.10
C LEU A 168 -16.44 -26.79 -9.58
N GLU A 169 -17.42 -26.00 -10.00
CA GLU A 169 -17.75 -25.89 -11.42
C GLU A 169 -16.63 -25.20 -12.21
N PRO A 170 -16.52 -25.41 -13.53
CA PRO A 170 -15.44 -24.83 -14.36
C PRO A 170 -15.29 -23.32 -14.21
N LEU A 171 -16.39 -22.59 -13.97
CA LEU A 171 -16.36 -21.14 -13.76
C LEU A 171 -15.77 -20.77 -12.37
N ASP A 172 -16.04 -21.58 -11.36
CA ASP A 172 -15.47 -21.43 -10.01
C ASP A 172 -13.95 -21.69 -10.05
N GLN A 173 -13.54 -22.76 -10.73
CA GLN A 173 -12.14 -23.11 -10.94
C GLN A 173 -11.41 -21.99 -11.71
N TRP A 174 -12.02 -21.44 -12.75
CA TRP A 174 -11.49 -20.29 -13.48
C TRP A 174 -11.27 -19.09 -12.57
N ALA A 175 -12.23 -18.76 -11.73
CA ALA A 175 -12.13 -17.63 -10.80
C ALA A 175 -10.98 -17.83 -9.80
N MET A 176 -10.78 -19.04 -9.26
CA MET A 176 -9.67 -19.38 -8.37
C MET A 176 -8.30 -19.30 -9.07
N VAL A 177 -8.20 -19.77 -10.32
CA VAL A 177 -6.97 -19.64 -11.11
C VAL A 177 -6.64 -18.17 -11.37
N ARG A 178 -7.65 -17.34 -11.72
CA ARG A 178 -7.46 -15.89 -11.90
C ARG A 178 -7.03 -15.19 -10.61
N LEU A 179 -7.55 -15.62 -9.46
CA LEU A 179 -7.14 -15.11 -8.15
C LEU A 179 -5.68 -15.43 -7.83
N SER A 180 -5.24 -16.66 -8.10
CA SER A 180 -3.84 -17.07 -7.92
C SER A 180 -2.89 -16.29 -8.84
N GLN A 181 -3.29 -16.03 -10.08
CA GLN A 181 -2.51 -15.19 -11.01
C GLN A 181 -2.40 -13.76 -10.51
N LEU A 182 -3.53 -13.17 -10.06
CA LEU A 182 -3.51 -11.83 -9.46
C LEU A 182 -2.54 -11.74 -8.28
N LEU A 183 -2.58 -12.73 -7.37
CA LEU A 183 -1.72 -12.73 -6.19
C LEU A 183 -0.23 -12.73 -6.58
N ALA A 184 0.16 -13.56 -7.53
CA ALA A 184 1.54 -13.60 -8.01
C ALA A 184 1.97 -12.29 -8.70
N ASP A 185 1.09 -11.69 -9.52
CA ASP A 185 1.38 -10.43 -10.20
C ASP A 185 1.52 -9.25 -9.22
N VAL A 186 0.65 -9.21 -8.20
CA VAL A 186 0.65 -8.17 -7.17
C VAL A 186 1.88 -8.31 -6.27
N GLU A 187 2.23 -9.53 -5.84
CA GLU A 187 3.43 -9.79 -5.04
C GLU A 187 4.70 -9.32 -5.78
N ALA A 188 4.89 -9.72 -7.02
CA ALA A 188 6.03 -9.31 -7.84
C ALA A 188 6.08 -7.79 -8.07
N ALA A 189 4.93 -7.14 -8.16
CA ALA A 189 4.84 -5.69 -8.31
C ALA A 189 5.18 -4.95 -7.02
N TYR A 190 4.75 -5.44 -5.84
CA TYR A 190 5.14 -4.87 -4.55
C TYR A 190 6.63 -5.05 -4.27
N GLU A 191 7.18 -6.25 -4.49
CA GLU A 191 8.61 -6.54 -4.33
C GLU A 191 9.50 -5.61 -5.17
N SER A 192 9.02 -5.19 -6.33
CA SER A 192 9.73 -4.26 -7.22
C SER A 192 9.32 -2.80 -7.05
N TYR A 193 8.53 -2.47 -6.03
CA TYR A 193 7.99 -1.12 -5.75
C TYR A 193 7.20 -0.50 -6.93
N ARG A 194 6.63 -1.32 -7.81
CA ARG A 194 5.83 -0.86 -8.96
C ARG A 194 4.35 -0.73 -8.60
N PHE A 195 4.00 0.24 -7.76
CA PHE A 195 2.65 0.41 -7.25
C PHE A 195 1.60 0.66 -8.33
N ASN A 196 1.97 1.32 -9.44
CA ASN A 196 1.09 1.48 -10.58
C ASN A 196 0.73 0.15 -11.28
N SER A 197 1.63 -0.84 -11.22
CA SER A 197 1.34 -2.20 -11.69
C SER A 197 0.40 -2.93 -10.73
N VAL A 198 0.58 -2.74 -9.40
CA VAL A 198 -0.37 -3.24 -8.40
C VAL A 198 -1.77 -2.69 -8.64
N TYR A 199 -1.89 -1.35 -8.77
CA TYR A 199 -3.17 -0.71 -9.05
C TYR A 199 -3.83 -1.28 -10.31
N ARG A 200 -3.08 -1.40 -11.41
CA ARG A 200 -3.60 -1.91 -12.68
C ARG A 200 -4.08 -3.36 -12.57
N ALA A 201 -3.26 -4.23 -11.99
CA ALA A 201 -3.62 -5.64 -11.80
C ALA A 201 -4.91 -5.80 -10.98
N LEU A 202 -5.02 -5.06 -9.87
CA LEU A 202 -6.22 -5.06 -9.01
C LEU A 202 -7.45 -4.50 -9.74
N TYR A 203 -7.30 -3.41 -10.47
CA TYR A 203 -8.40 -2.77 -11.19
C TYR A 203 -8.94 -3.67 -12.31
N ASP A 204 -8.05 -4.27 -13.10
CA ASP A 204 -8.41 -5.17 -14.20
C ASP A 204 -9.08 -6.44 -13.64
N TYR A 205 -8.50 -7.03 -12.59
CA TYR A 205 -9.09 -8.20 -11.93
C TYR A 205 -10.50 -7.93 -11.40
N VAL A 206 -10.69 -6.81 -10.69
CA VAL A 206 -12.01 -6.47 -10.13
C VAL A 206 -13.04 -6.22 -11.23
N ASN A 207 -12.64 -5.62 -12.35
CA ASN A 207 -13.54 -5.47 -13.50
C ASN A 207 -13.93 -6.83 -14.11
N ASP A 208 -12.96 -7.69 -14.35
CA ASP A 208 -13.18 -9.02 -14.94
C ASP A 208 -14.06 -9.90 -14.04
N ILE A 209 -13.71 -10.00 -12.76
CA ILE A 209 -14.44 -10.86 -11.83
C ILE A 209 -15.86 -10.36 -11.58
N SER A 210 -16.07 -9.04 -11.58
CA SER A 210 -17.40 -8.45 -11.40
C SER A 210 -18.28 -8.66 -12.61
N ALA A 211 -17.74 -8.47 -13.81
CA ALA A 211 -18.48 -8.55 -15.06
C ALA A 211 -18.82 -10.01 -15.45
N VAL A 212 -17.98 -10.97 -15.10
CA VAL A 212 -18.13 -12.38 -15.50
C VAL A 212 -18.59 -13.21 -14.31
N TYR A 213 -17.74 -13.42 -13.31
CA TYR A 213 -18.00 -14.37 -12.25
C TYR A 213 -19.17 -13.96 -11.36
N MET A 214 -19.10 -12.75 -10.81
CA MET A 214 -20.12 -12.26 -9.86
C MET A 214 -21.48 -12.09 -10.55
N ASP A 215 -21.50 -11.75 -11.82
CA ASP A 215 -22.78 -11.60 -12.55
C ASP A 215 -23.43 -12.95 -12.86
N VAL A 216 -22.67 -13.88 -13.40
CA VAL A 216 -23.17 -15.22 -13.77
C VAL A 216 -23.57 -16.04 -12.55
N THR A 217 -22.89 -15.88 -11.41
CA THR A 217 -23.17 -16.69 -10.21
C THR A 217 -24.33 -16.18 -9.35
N LYS A 218 -24.96 -15.06 -9.71
CA LYS A 218 -26.12 -14.50 -8.98
C LYS A 218 -27.26 -15.50 -8.83
N ASP A 219 -27.55 -16.27 -9.88
CA ASP A 219 -28.63 -17.26 -9.81
C ASP A 219 -28.35 -18.33 -8.76
N ARG A 220 -27.10 -18.80 -8.66
CA ARG A 220 -26.70 -19.76 -7.61
C ARG A 220 -26.77 -19.14 -6.21
N LEU A 221 -26.41 -17.87 -6.08
CA LEU A 221 -26.41 -17.16 -4.78
C LEU A 221 -27.83 -16.85 -4.27
N TYR A 222 -28.77 -16.50 -5.18
CA TYR A 222 -30.06 -15.95 -4.79
C TYR A 222 -31.25 -16.89 -4.99
N ALA A 223 -31.17 -17.84 -5.92
CA ALA A 223 -32.26 -18.73 -6.24
C ALA A 223 -32.13 -20.15 -5.66
N GLU A 224 -30.90 -20.57 -5.35
CA GLU A 224 -30.69 -21.90 -4.77
C GLU A 224 -30.90 -21.91 -3.24
N ALA A 225 -31.17 -23.09 -2.71
CA ALA A 225 -31.32 -23.27 -1.27
C ALA A 225 -30.04 -22.88 -0.52
N PRO A 226 -30.16 -22.36 0.72
CA PRO A 226 -28.99 -21.94 1.49
C PRO A 226 -27.88 -22.98 1.62
N ALA A 227 -28.24 -24.25 1.79
CA ALA A 227 -27.32 -25.39 1.94
C ALA A 227 -26.97 -26.07 0.60
N SER A 228 -27.33 -25.49 -0.55
CA SER A 228 -26.99 -26.07 -1.86
C SER A 228 -25.47 -26.17 -2.04
N PRO A 229 -24.91 -27.32 -2.42
CA PRO A 229 -23.47 -27.44 -2.69
C PRO A 229 -22.97 -26.45 -3.73
N ARG A 230 -23.77 -26.17 -4.76
CA ARG A 230 -23.42 -25.21 -5.82
C ARG A 230 -23.35 -23.77 -5.28
N ARG A 231 -24.25 -23.39 -4.36
CA ARG A 231 -24.22 -22.10 -3.67
C ARG A 231 -22.99 -22.01 -2.77
N ARG A 232 -22.69 -23.05 -1.99
CA ARG A 232 -21.52 -23.11 -1.09
C ARG A 232 -20.21 -23.07 -1.89
N ALA A 233 -20.15 -23.67 -3.08
CA ALA A 233 -19.00 -23.57 -3.98
C ALA A 233 -18.73 -22.10 -4.39
N VAL A 234 -19.77 -21.36 -4.78
CA VAL A 234 -19.63 -19.93 -5.08
C VAL A 234 -19.15 -19.14 -3.86
N GLN A 235 -19.77 -19.37 -2.70
CA GLN A 235 -19.39 -18.66 -1.46
C GLN A 235 -17.95 -18.99 -1.03
N THR A 236 -17.47 -20.21 -1.25
CA THR A 236 -16.06 -20.59 -1.06
C THR A 236 -15.15 -19.72 -1.93
N VAL A 237 -15.46 -19.55 -3.22
CA VAL A 237 -14.67 -18.70 -4.12
C VAL A 237 -14.74 -17.23 -3.70
N LEU A 238 -15.93 -16.72 -3.37
CA LEU A 238 -16.09 -15.32 -2.91
C LEU A 238 -15.31 -15.05 -1.62
N MET A 239 -15.24 -16.01 -0.69
CA MET A 239 -14.47 -15.88 0.54
C MET A 239 -12.95 -15.83 0.27
N ASN A 240 -12.45 -16.68 -0.62
CA ASN A 240 -11.06 -16.63 -1.04
C ASN A 240 -10.72 -15.30 -1.73
N ILE A 241 -11.61 -14.80 -2.59
CA ILE A 241 -11.45 -13.48 -3.23
C ILE A 241 -11.41 -12.37 -2.17
N LEU A 242 -12.31 -12.39 -1.19
CA LEU A 242 -12.34 -11.42 -0.10
C LEU A 242 -11.05 -11.42 0.71
N GLU A 243 -10.59 -12.61 1.13
CA GLU A 243 -9.36 -12.80 1.91
C GLU A 243 -8.12 -12.28 1.20
N VAL A 244 -8.00 -12.54 -0.10
CA VAL A 244 -6.87 -12.04 -0.90
C VAL A 244 -6.98 -10.53 -1.09
N LEU A 245 -8.12 -10.04 -1.62
CA LEU A 245 -8.25 -8.61 -1.96
C LEU A 245 -8.09 -7.70 -0.75
N VAL A 246 -8.66 -8.05 0.41
CA VAL A 246 -8.57 -7.19 1.59
C VAL A 246 -7.13 -7.03 2.08
N ARG A 247 -6.33 -8.09 2.01
CA ARG A 247 -4.93 -8.06 2.44
C ARG A 247 -4.01 -7.41 1.42
N VAL A 248 -4.13 -7.77 0.14
CA VAL A 248 -3.25 -7.18 -0.89
C VAL A 248 -3.54 -5.71 -1.16
N MET A 249 -4.76 -5.23 -0.86
CA MET A 249 -5.13 -3.82 -0.98
C MET A 249 -4.85 -3.01 0.29
N ALA A 250 -4.60 -3.63 1.44
CA ALA A 250 -4.38 -2.96 2.72
C ALA A 250 -3.24 -1.92 2.69
N PRO A 251 -2.10 -2.15 2.02
CA PRO A 251 -1.05 -1.15 1.91
C PRO A 251 -1.48 0.13 1.18
N ILE A 252 -2.49 0.07 0.32
CA ILE A 252 -2.98 1.20 -0.49
C ILE A 252 -4.27 1.77 0.10
N LEU A 253 -5.31 0.95 0.25
CA LEU A 253 -6.63 1.34 0.76
C LEU A 253 -6.76 1.02 2.26
N SER A 254 -5.86 1.56 3.06
CA SER A 254 -5.64 1.16 4.44
C SER A 254 -6.90 1.28 5.32
N PHE A 255 -7.69 2.34 5.14
CA PHE A 255 -8.90 2.57 5.93
C PHE A 255 -10.06 1.70 5.46
N THR A 256 -10.25 1.61 4.15
CA THR A 256 -11.35 0.83 3.55
C THR A 256 -11.18 -0.67 3.84
N THR A 257 -9.97 -1.19 3.73
CA THR A 257 -9.72 -2.62 3.97
C THR A 257 -9.85 -2.99 5.45
N ASP A 258 -9.50 -2.08 6.35
CA ASP A 258 -9.69 -2.28 7.78
C ASP A 258 -11.20 -2.25 8.14
N GLU A 259 -11.98 -1.32 7.57
CA GLU A 259 -13.44 -1.31 7.68
C GLU A 259 -14.05 -2.63 7.16
N VAL A 260 -13.57 -3.13 6.03
CA VAL A 260 -13.99 -4.43 5.46
C VAL A 260 -13.64 -5.57 6.40
N TRP A 261 -12.44 -5.57 7.00
CA TRP A 261 -11.98 -6.58 7.95
C TRP A 261 -12.87 -6.69 9.18
N GLU A 262 -13.33 -5.55 9.71
CA GLU A 262 -14.28 -5.48 10.82
C GLU A 262 -15.69 -5.98 10.43
N CYS A 263 -16.06 -5.84 9.16
CA CYS A 263 -17.36 -6.22 8.62
C CYS A 263 -17.46 -7.68 8.17
N TYR A 264 -16.45 -8.51 8.40
CA TYR A 264 -16.51 -9.94 8.06
C TYR A 264 -17.68 -10.64 8.74
N PRO A 265 -18.21 -11.74 8.15
CA PRO A 265 -19.21 -12.56 8.81
C PRO A 265 -18.72 -12.99 10.20
N PRO A 266 -19.58 -13.01 11.23
CA PRO A 266 -19.18 -13.34 12.60
C PRO A 266 -18.43 -14.65 12.74
N ALA A 267 -18.78 -15.66 11.94
CA ALA A 267 -18.11 -16.96 11.92
C ALA A 267 -16.62 -16.89 11.51
N PHE A 268 -16.21 -15.83 10.84
CA PHE A 268 -14.82 -15.59 10.42
C PHE A 268 -14.18 -14.47 11.22
N ARG A 269 -14.96 -13.46 11.61
CA ARG A 269 -14.47 -12.32 12.39
C ARG A 269 -14.08 -12.72 13.80
N ASP A 270 -14.91 -13.55 14.44
CA ASP A 270 -14.80 -13.87 15.87
C ASP A 270 -13.98 -15.16 16.11
N ILE A 271 -13.15 -15.59 15.15
CA ILE A 271 -12.25 -16.74 15.28
C ILE A 271 -11.08 -16.38 16.21
N GLU A 272 -10.76 -17.30 17.13
CA GLU A 272 -9.61 -17.18 18.01
C GLU A 272 -8.31 -17.07 17.17
N GLY A 273 -7.47 -16.09 17.51
CA GLY A 273 -6.20 -15.83 16.81
C GLY A 273 -6.32 -14.97 15.55
N ARG A 274 -7.52 -14.48 15.19
CA ARG A 274 -7.66 -13.49 14.14
C ARG A 274 -7.09 -12.14 14.59
N GLU A 275 -6.27 -11.53 13.74
CA GLU A 275 -5.72 -10.21 14.01
C GLU A 275 -6.83 -9.15 14.09
N ALA A 276 -6.66 -8.19 15.02
CA ALA A 276 -7.63 -7.12 15.25
C ALA A 276 -7.78 -6.17 14.05
N SER A 277 -6.74 -6.04 13.23
CA SER A 277 -6.70 -5.21 12.03
C SER A 277 -6.08 -5.98 10.88
N VAL A 278 -6.54 -5.74 9.67
CA VAL A 278 -5.93 -6.29 8.46
C VAL A 278 -4.46 -5.88 8.30
N GLN A 279 -4.06 -4.75 8.89
CA GLN A 279 -2.68 -4.25 8.85
C GLN A 279 -1.70 -5.14 9.63
N LEU A 280 -2.21 -5.98 10.52
CA LEU A 280 -1.44 -6.95 11.30
C LEU A 280 -1.49 -8.36 10.69
N ALA A 281 -2.39 -8.59 9.76
CA ALA A 281 -2.56 -9.88 9.11
C ALA A 281 -1.39 -10.20 8.17
N GLY A 282 -1.00 -11.48 8.12
CA GLY A 282 0.02 -11.93 7.18
C GLY A 282 -0.41 -11.81 5.71
N TRP A 283 0.56 -11.90 4.81
CA TRP A 283 0.30 -11.95 3.36
C TRP A 283 -0.56 -13.19 3.05
N PRO A 284 -1.54 -13.10 2.12
CA PRO A 284 -2.45 -14.19 1.81
C PRO A 284 -1.80 -15.39 1.14
#